data_638f3845d31efe5fac2740fa5d7b979b
#
_entry.id   638f3845d31efe5fac2740fa5d7b979b
#
_cell.length_a   1.000
_cell.length_b   1.000
_cell.length_c   1.000
_cell.angle_alpha   90.00
_cell.angle_beta   90.00
_cell.angle_gamma   90.00
#
_symmetry.space_group_name_H-M   'P 1'
#
loop_
_entity.id
_entity.type
_entity.pdbx_description
1 polymer ?
#
loop_
_entity_poly.entity_id
_entity_poly.type
_entity_poly.pdbx_seq_one_letter_code
_entity_poly.pdbx_strand_id
1 'polypeptide(L)'
;IENEGSNPAGKGKDTNKEFILYSVYDQKTRPASIDLTQTLWKLTPSRKLIDMFVCTDGLPIDKSPKFQGYQKRGDEFKNRDYRLKSYIGTPDANTKLTGGNAGYTPYKFTLYGRNTTNKDEYSNYPVLRLAEVYLNYAEAVYERYGEITNEQLNKSINKLRGRAGVASLTNELVTENGLDMLTEIRRERTVELYMEGFRYDDLKRWGKLEEELNESRCGMV
;
A
#
# COMPACT_ATOMS: atom_id res chain seq x y z
N ILE A 1 -3.58 11.60 -1.71
CA ILE A 1 -4.45 10.44 -1.95
C ILE A 1 -5.53 10.49 -0.89
N GLU A 2 -6.35 11.50 -0.96
CA GLU A 2 -7.42 11.67 -0.01
C GLU A 2 -8.58 10.77 -0.37
N ASN A 3 -8.95 9.87 0.50
CA ASN A 3 -10.17 9.05 0.43
C ASN A 3 -10.34 8.22 -0.83
N GLU A 4 -9.29 7.64 -1.31
CA GLU A 4 -9.27 7.03 -2.62
C GLU A 4 -9.98 5.70 -2.73
N GLY A 5 -10.30 5.13 -1.62
CA GLY A 5 -11.18 3.98 -1.63
C GLY A 5 -12.58 4.31 -2.17
N SER A 6 -12.98 5.58 -2.18
CA SER A 6 -14.35 5.93 -2.54
C SER A 6 -14.47 7.10 -3.48
N ASN A 7 -14.25 8.30 -3.01
CA ASN A 7 -14.34 9.51 -3.82
C ASN A 7 -13.56 10.65 -3.20
N PRO A 8 -13.05 11.59 -4.01
CA PRO A 8 -12.60 12.86 -3.48
C PRO A 8 -13.72 13.54 -2.69
N ALA A 9 -13.36 14.17 -1.58
CA ALA A 9 -14.32 14.89 -0.75
C ALA A 9 -15.19 15.84 -1.61
N GLY A 10 -16.49 15.75 -1.45
CA GLY A 10 -17.46 16.59 -2.15
C GLY A 10 -17.77 16.23 -3.60
N LYS A 11 -17.22 15.15 -4.14
CA LYS A 11 -17.55 14.66 -5.50
C LYS A 11 -18.42 13.41 -5.45
N GLY A 12 -19.21 13.19 -6.47
CA GLY A 12 -20.03 11.98 -6.61
C GLY A 12 -19.19 10.72 -6.80
N LYS A 13 -19.71 9.58 -6.37
CA LYS A 13 -19.02 8.28 -6.44
C LYS A 13 -18.68 7.83 -7.86
N ASP A 14 -19.41 8.32 -8.84
CA ASP A 14 -19.22 8.11 -10.28
C ASP A 14 -18.00 8.82 -10.86
N THR A 15 -17.38 9.72 -10.10
CA THR A 15 -16.16 10.44 -10.54
C THR A 15 -14.88 9.62 -10.38
N ASN A 16 -14.90 8.51 -9.64
CA ASN A 16 -13.74 7.64 -9.48
C ASN A 16 -13.55 6.76 -10.72
N LYS A 17 -12.64 7.17 -11.60
CA LYS A 17 -12.32 6.45 -12.86
C LYS A 17 -11.33 5.30 -12.67
N GLU A 18 -10.79 5.12 -11.49
CA GLU A 18 -9.87 4.01 -11.20
C GLU A 18 -10.62 2.71 -10.92
N PHE A 19 -11.83 2.78 -10.37
CA PHE A 19 -12.63 1.61 -10.06
C PHE A 19 -13.33 1.06 -11.32
N ILE A 20 -12.99 -0.18 -11.69
CA ILE A 20 -13.61 -0.92 -12.80
C ILE A 20 -14.83 -1.67 -12.30
N LEU A 21 -14.67 -2.40 -11.20
CA LEU A 21 -15.73 -3.11 -10.49
C LEU A 21 -15.61 -2.85 -9.00
N TYR A 22 -16.70 -2.49 -8.35
CA TYR A 22 -16.70 -2.19 -6.92
C TYR A 22 -18.02 -2.49 -6.23
N SER A 23 -17.96 -2.78 -4.96
CA SER A 23 -19.14 -2.88 -4.11
C SER A 23 -19.56 -1.48 -3.66
N VAL A 24 -20.82 -1.15 -3.90
CA VAL A 24 -21.40 0.14 -3.50
C VAL A 24 -21.90 0.06 -2.07
N TYR A 25 -21.49 1.04 -1.28
CA TYR A 25 -21.97 1.23 0.09
C TYR A 25 -22.59 2.62 0.24
N ASP A 26 -23.60 2.72 1.12
CA ASP A 26 -24.23 3.98 1.49
C ASP A 26 -24.58 3.97 2.99
N GLN A 27 -24.85 5.15 3.55
CA GLN A 27 -25.07 5.31 4.97
C GLN A 27 -26.35 4.69 5.51
N LYS A 28 -27.37 4.51 4.65
CA LYS A 28 -28.74 4.15 5.11
C LYS A 28 -29.06 2.70 4.85
N THR A 29 -28.81 2.22 3.65
CA THR A 29 -29.29 0.91 3.21
C THR A 29 -28.18 -0.14 3.26
N ARG A 30 -26.94 0.26 3.04
CA ARG A 30 -25.78 -0.65 3.04
C ARG A 30 -24.54 0.03 3.59
N PRO A 31 -24.47 0.25 4.91
CA PRO A 31 -23.28 0.85 5.50
C PRO A 31 -22.09 -0.11 5.42
N ALA A 32 -20.88 0.45 5.25
CA ALA A 32 -19.64 -0.27 5.41
C ALA A 32 -19.16 -0.20 6.86
N SER A 33 -18.28 -1.09 7.24
CA SER A 33 -17.63 -1.07 8.56
C SER A 33 -16.14 -1.36 8.51
N ILE A 34 -15.52 -1.09 7.37
CA ILE A 34 -14.11 -1.42 7.16
C ILE A 34 -13.20 -0.57 8.05
N ASP A 35 -13.50 0.72 8.19
CA ASP A 35 -12.77 1.63 9.07
C ASP A 35 -12.90 1.22 10.54
N LEU A 36 -14.12 0.91 10.98
CA LEU A 36 -14.36 0.40 12.33
C LEU A 36 -13.60 -0.92 12.57
N THR A 37 -13.59 -1.81 11.58
CA THR A 37 -12.84 -3.07 11.65
C THR A 37 -11.35 -2.82 11.81
N GLN A 38 -10.79 -1.89 11.03
CA GLN A 38 -9.37 -1.54 11.12
C GLN A 38 -8.99 -0.98 12.49
N THR A 39 -9.81 -0.10 13.05
CA THR A 39 -9.50 0.61 14.29
C THR A 39 -9.83 -0.19 15.55
N LEU A 40 -11.00 -0.83 15.61
CA LEU A 40 -11.44 -1.57 16.80
C LEU A 40 -10.83 -2.97 16.89
N TRP A 41 -10.67 -3.66 15.76
CA TRP A 41 -10.14 -5.02 15.75
C TRP A 41 -8.61 -5.06 15.72
N LYS A 42 -7.98 -3.90 15.78
CA LYS A 42 -6.52 -3.76 15.91
C LYS A 42 -5.77 -4.52 14.81
N LEU A 43 -6.24 -4.40 13.58
CA LEU A 43 -5.49 -4.88 12.43
C LEU A 43 -4.24 -4.01 12.29
N THR A 44 -3.11 -4.51 12.77
CA THR A 44 -1.89 -3.73 12.85
C THR A 44 -0.94 -4.18 11.75
N PRO A 45 -0.52 -3.28 10.86
CA PRO A 45 0.54 -3.58 9.89
C PRO A 45 1.83 -4.01 10.60
N SER A 46 2.51 -4.99 10.03
CA SER A 46 3.84 -5.37 10.52
C SER A 46 4.90 -4.38 10.04
N ARG A 47 6.02 -4.28 10.74
CA ARG A 47 7.19 -3.55 10.29
C ARG A 47 7.65 -3.99 8.91
N LYS A 48 7.64 -5.28 8.63
CA LYS A 48 7.98 -5.82 7.31
C LYS A 48 7.20 -5.14 6.18
N LEU A 49 5.89 -4.91 6.38
CA LEU A 49 5.10 -4.17 5.40
C LEU A 49 5.54 -2.71 5.29
N ILE A 50 5.82 -2.05 6.41
CA ILE A 50 6.30 -0.65 6.41
C ILE A 50 7.62 -0.53 5.64
N ASP A 51 8.51 -1.49 5.82
CA ASP A 51 9.80 -1.53 5.15
C ASP A 51 9.71 -1.79 3.64
N MET A 52 8.61 -2.38 3.18
CA MET A 52 8.36 -2.57 1.74
C MET A 52 8.06 -1.27 0.98
N PHE A 53 7.59 -0.22 1.64
CA PHE A 53 7.44 1.07 0.97
C PHE A 53 8.84 1.63 0.65
N VAL A 54 9.07 2.00 -0.60
CA VAL A 54 10.38 2.54 -1.03
C VAL A 54 10.58 3.99 -0.56
N CYS A 55 11.80 4.48 -0.65
CA CYS A 55 12.09 5.90 -0.47
C CYS A 55 11.75 6.72 -1.73
N THR A 56 11.74 8.03 -1.62
CA THR A 56 11.39 8.95 -2.73
C THR A 56 12.29 8.82 -3.96
N ASP A 57 13.50 8.28 -3.80
CA ASP A 57 14.41 7.94 -4.89
C ASP A 57 14.08 6.62 -5.58
N GLY A 58 13.03 5.94 -5.16
CA GLY A 58 12.58 4.67 -5.74
C GLY A 58 13.31 3.44 -5.20
N LEU A 59 14.23 3.60 -4.24
CA LEU A 59 15.02 2.52 -3.68
C LEU A 59 14.42 1.97 -2.39
N PRO A 60 14.58 0.67 -2.11
CA PRO A 60 14.29 0.07 -0.81
C PRO A 60 15.11 0.73 0.31
N ILE A 61 14.63 0.61 1.56
CA ILE A 61 15.24 1.27 2.72
C ILE A 61 16.70 0.88 3.00
N ASP A 62 17.07 -0.34 2.65
CA ASP A 62 18.42 -0.88 2.81
C ASP A 62 19.41 -0.37 1.73
N LYS A 63 18.90 0.22 0.65
CA LYS A 63 19.66 0.76 -0.45
C LYS A 63 19.63 2.28 -0.55
N SER A 64 18.58 2.89 -0.01
CA SER A 64 18.36 4.33 -0.15
C SER A 64 19.14 5.16 0.87
N PRO A 65 19.97 6.12 0.42
CA PRO A 65 20.61 7.09 1.31
C PRO A 65 19.63 8.08 1.91
N LYS A 66 18.38 8.12 1.45
CA LYS A 66 17.34 9.02 1.96
C LYS A 66 16.62 8.46 3.17
N PHE A 67 16.78 7.17 3.47
CA PHE A 67 16.14 6.57 4.63
C PHE A 67 16.69 7.16 5.94
N GLN A 68 15.80 7.62 6.81
CA GLN A 68 16.19 8.30 8.05
C GLN A 68 16.34 7.36 9.25
N GLY A 69 16.19 6.05 9.03
CA GLY A 69 16.33 5.05 10.10
C GLY A 69 15.17 5.05 11.10
N TYR A 70 15.43 4.48 12.27
CA TYR A 70 14.43 4.23 13.31
C TYR A 70 14.79 4.89 14.67
N GLN A 71 15.81 5.75 14.68
CA GLN A 71 16.35 6.33 15.92
C GLN A 71 15.37 7.24 16.65
N LYS A 72 14.55 7.94 15.89
CA LYS A 72 13.49 8.78 16.44
C LYS A 72 12.16 8.34 15.84
N ARG A 73 11.14 8.37 16.71
CA ARG A 73 9.79 8.06 16.31
C ARG A 73 9.37 8.89 15.09
N GLY A 74 8.89 8.23 14.06
CA GLY A 74 8.46 8.87 12.81
C GLY A 74 9.56 9.13 11.78
N ASP A 75 10.86 8.90 12.09
CA ASP A 75 11.93 9.03 11.10
C ASP A 75 11.74 8.04 9.95
N GLU A 76 11.27 6.84 10.24
CA GLU A 76 10.93 5.79 9.27
C GLU A 76 9.88 6.20 8.23
N PHE A 77 9.12 7.28 8.47
CA PHE A 77 8.12 7.84 7.55
C PHE A 77 8.64 9.00 6.69
N LYS A 78 9.89 9.45 6.92
CA LYS A 78 10.46 10.57 6.18
C LYS A 78 11.08 10.11 4.86
N ASN A 79 10.94 10.93 3.84
CA ASN A 79 11.48 10.66 2.48
C ASN A 79 10.99 9.33 1.88
N ARG A 80 9.81 8.91 2.21
CA ARG A 80 9.21 7.65 1.78
C ARG A 80 8.08 7.88 0.79
N ASP A 81 7.69 6.83 0.15
CA ASP A 81 6.47 6.70 -0.64
C ASP A 81 5.27 7.36 0.06
N TYR A 82 4.54 8.23 -0.63
CA TYR A 82 3.39 8.95 -0.04
C TYR A 82 2.27 8.03 0.41
N ARG A 83 2.15 6.85 -0.20
CA ARG A 83 1.18 5.83 0.21
C ARG A 83 1.42 5.36 1.64
N LEU A 84 2.68 5.36 2.12
CA LEU A 84 2.98 5.00 3.50
C LEU A 84 2.20 5.88 4.49
N LYS A 85 2.18 7.19 4.28
CA LYS A 85 1.44 8.13 5.14
C LYS A 85 -0.07 8.09 4.90
N SER A 86 -0.50 7.69 3.71
CA SER A 86 -1.92 7.62 3.36
C SER A 86 -2.58 6.33 3.82
N TYR A 87 -1.83 5.22 3.80
CA TYR A 87 -2.33 3.91 4.17
C TYR A 87 -2.08 3.57 5.63
N ILE A 88 -1.05 4.16 6.22
CA ILE A 88 -0.60 3.91 7.58
C ILE A 88 -0.47 5.25 8.29
N GLY A 89 -1.21 5.42 9.38
CA GLY A 89 -1.11 6.64 10.17
C GLY A 89 0.29 6.85 10.72
N THR A 90 0.75 8.08 10.60
CA THR A 90 2.01 8.49 11.21
C THR A 90 1.79 8.55 12.71
N PRO A 91 2.56 7.84 13.52
CA PRO A 91 2.46 7.99 14.96
C PRO A 91 2.89 9.42 15.33
N ASP A 92 2.00 10.16 15.94
CA ASP A 92 2.38 11.42 16.56
C ASP A 92 3.13 11.14 17.89
N ALA A 93 3.78 12.17 18.40
CA ALA A 93 4.54 12.07 19.66
C ALA A 93 3.67 11.66 20.87
N ASN A 94 2.34 11.81 20.76
CA ASN A 94 1.37 11.55 21.83
C ASN A 94 0.67 10.20 21.67
N THR A 95 0.83 9.50 20.55
CA THR A 95 0.22 8.18 20.36
C THR A 95 0.84 7.19 21.34
N LYS A 96 0.08 6.75 22.33
CA LYS A 96 0.54 5.73 23.27
C LYS A 96 0.54 4.37 22.56
N LEU A 97 1.68 3.70 22.58
CA LEU A 97 1.77 2.29 22.22
C LEU A 97 1.15 1.49 23.37
N THR A 98 -0.09 1.04 23.21
CA THR A 98 -0.75 0.17 24.20
C THR A 98 -0.49 -1.30 23.87
N GLY A 99 -0.35 -2.13 24.90
CA GLY A 99 -0.07 -3.57 24.74
C GLY A 99 -1.02 -4.24 23.74
N GLY A 100 -0.44 -5.04 22.84
CA GLY A 100 -1.16 -5.71 21.76
C GLY A 100 -1.34 -4.86 20.50
N ASN A 101 -0.79 -3.65 20.46
CA ASN A 101 -0.76 -2.80 19.27
C ASN A 101 0.69 -2.67 18.80
N ALA A 102 0.98 -3.06 17.55
CA ALA A 102 2.31 -2.93 16.97
C ALA A 102 2.72 -1.48 16.66
N GLY A 103 1.90 -0.50 17.00
CA GLY A 103 2.18 0.93 16.86
C GLY A 103 1.77 1.55 15.54
N TYR A 104 1.56 0.75 14.52
CA TYR A 104 1.09 1.22 13.21
C TYR A 104 -0.43 1.13 13.12
N THR A 105 -1.07 2.17 12.64
CA THR A 105 -2.52 2.23 12.48
C THR A 105 -2.89 2.24 10.99
N PRO A 106 -3.70 1.32 10.49
CA PRO A 106 -4.13 1.32 9.10
C PRO A 106 -5.15 2.44 8.87
N TYR A 107 -4.96 3.21 7.80
CA TYR A 107 -5.87 4.30 7.38
C TYR A 107 -6.41 4.12 5.96
N LYS A 108 -5.97 3.12 5.22
CA LYS A 108 -6.55 2.86 3.91
C LYS A 108 -8.04 2.61 4.07
N PHE A 109 -8.88 3.25 3.26
CA PHE A 109 -10.35 3.25 3.36
C PHE A 109 -10.95 4.07 4.52
N THR A 110 -10.15 4.69 5.36
CA THR A 110 -10.66 5.61 6.41
C THR A 110 -11.19 6.88 5.77
N LEU A 111 -12.39 7.30 6.17
CA LEU A 111 -12.97 8.57 5.76
C LEU A 111 -12.42 9.71 6.62
N TYR A 112 -11.67 10.59 6.02
CA TYR A 112 -11.04 11.71 6.73
C TYR A 112 -12.07 12.59 7.44
N GLY A 113 -11.82 12.93 8.68
CA GLY A 113 -12.68 13.81 9.49
C GLY A 113 -13.94 13.15 10.07
N ARG A 114 -14.10 11.83 9.92
CA ARG A 114 -15.21 11.12 10.55
C ARG A 114 -14.84 10.56 11.92
N ASN A 115 -15.86 10.54 12.78
CA ASN A 115 -15.77 9.84 14.04
C ASN A 115 -15.93 8.33 13.80
N THR A 116 -14.87 7.58 14.00
CA THR A 116 -14.80 6.11 13.78
C THR A 116 -15.71 5.29 14.70
N THR A 117 -16.46 5.92 15.58
CA THR A 117 -17.43 5.25 16.48
C THR A 117 -18.78 4.98 15.83
N ASN A 118 -19.06 5.57 14.68
CA ASN A 118 -20.33 5.41 13.99
C ASN A 118 -20.22 4.38 12.85
N LYS A 119 -21.14 3.43 12.84
CA LYS A 119 -21.27 2.38 11.81
C LYS A 119 -21.85 2.89 10.48
N ASP A 120 -21.73 4.15 10.20
CA ASP A 120 -22.34 4.82 9.05
C ASP A 120 -21.34 5.15 7.93
N GLU A 121 -20.29 4.35 7.84
CA GLU A 121 -19.34 4.41 6.74
C GLU A 121 -19.99 4.03 5.40
N TYR A 122 -19.50 4.66 4.33
CA TYR A 122 -20.01 4.41 2.99
C TYR A 122 -18.92 4.38 1.92
N SER A 123 -17.68 4.09 2.30
CA SER A 123 -16.59 3.89 1.35
C SER A 123 -16.88 2.70 0.45
N ASN A 124 -16.85 2.92 -0.86
CA ASN A 124 -16.96 1.83 -1.80
C ASN A 124 -15.71 0.94 -1.72
N TYR A 125 -15.90 -0.36 -1.84
CA TYR A 125 -14.78 -1.30 -1.83
C TYR A 125 -14.43 -1.73 -3.26
N PRO A 126 -13.19 -1.53 -3.72
CA PRO A 126 -12.77 -1.97 -5.05
C PRO A 126 -12.70 -3.49 -5.10
N VAL A 127 -13.38 -4.09 -6.05
CA VAL A 127 -13.25 -5.53 -6.38
C VAL A 127 -12.22 -5.70 -7.51
N LEU A 128 -12.21 -4.77 -8.46
CA LEU A 128 -11.23 -4.66 -9.53
C LEU A 128 -10.98 -3.19 -9.82
N ARG A 129 -9.73 -2.77 -9.82
CA ARG A 129 -9.32 -1.41 -10.15
C ARG A 129 -8.12 -1.36 -11.10
N LEU A 130 -7.94 -0.22 -11.75
CA LEU A 130 -6.92 -0.03 -12.78
C LEU A 130 -5.50 -0.32 -12.31
N ALA A 131 -5.18 -0.03 -11.05
CA ALA A 131 -3.87 -0.35 -10.48
C ALA A 131 -3.56 -1.85 -10.51
N GLU A 132 -4.54 -2.71 -10.21
CA GLU A 132 -4.37 -4.15 -10.33
C GLU A 132 -4.07 -4.57 -11.77
N VAL A 133 -4.75 -3.98 -12.76
CA VAL A 133 -4.49 -4.25 -14.18
C VAL A 133 -3.05 -3.89 -14.57
N TYR A 134 -2.55 -2.75 -14.12
CA TYR A 134 -1.16 -2.35 -14.37
C TYR A 134 -0.16 -3.33 -13.74
N LEU A 135 -0.41 -3.77 -12.51
CA LEU A 135 0.45 -4.72 -11.80
C LEU A 135 0.41 -6.11 -12.44
N ASN A 136 -0.78 -6.59 -12.80
CA ASN A 136 -0.94 -7.85 -13.53
C ASN A 136 -0.20 -7.82 -14.87
N TYR A 137 -0.27 -6.71 -15.61
CA TYR A 137 0.45 -6.56 -16.87
C TYR A 137 1.96 -6.64 -16.66
N ALA A 138 2.52 -5.87 -15.74
CA ALA A 138 3.95 -5.82 -15.51
C ALA A 138 4.51 -7.18 -15.07
N GLU A 139 3.83 -7.85 -14.13
CA GLU A 139 4.24 -9.16 -13.65
C GLU A 139 4.14 -10.23 -14.76
N ALA A 140 3.03 -10.25 -15.50
CA ALA A 140 2.84 -11.20 -16.59
C ALA A 140 3.87 -11.04 -17.72
N VAL A 141 4.23 -9.80 -18.09
CA VAL A 141 5.28 -9.53 -19.07
C VAL A 141 6.61 -10.07 -18.58
N TYR A 142 6.99 -9.74 -17.33
CA TYR A 142 8.26 -10.18 -16.79
C TYR A 142 8.34 -11.72 -16.64
N GLU A 143 7.30 -12.34 -16.11
CA GLU A 143 7.27 -13.81 -15.96
C GLU A 143 7.27 -14.55 -17.31
N ARG A 144 6.68 -13.94 -18.35
CA ARG A 144 6.63 -14.54 -19.69
C ARG A 144 7.95 -14.47 -20.43
N TYR A 145 8.66 -13.33 -20.32
CA TYR A 145 9.81 -13.04 -21.18
C TYR A 145 11.15 -13.01 -20.41
N GLY A 146 11.13 -13.01 -19.07
CA GLY A 146 12.31 -12.82 -18.23
C GLY A 146 12.83 -11.38 -18.19
N GLU A 147 12.15 -10.48 -18.90
CA GLU A 147 12.50 -9.05 -18.99
C GLU A 147 11.26 -8.17 -19.16
N ILE A 148 11.42 -6.89 -18.87
CA ILE A 148 10.42 -5.85 -19.10
C ILE A 148 11.13 -4.57 -19.52
N THR A 149 10.64 -3.92 -20.56
CA THR A 149 11.23 -2.67 -21.04
C THR A 149 10.82 -1.46 -20.19
N ASN A 150 11.64 -0.40 -20.20
CA ASN A 150 11.28 0.85 -19.54
C ASN A 150 9.98 1.46 -20.10
N GLU A 151 9.68 1.26 -21.38
CA GLU A 151 8.41 1.69 -21.97
C GLU A 151 7.22 0.94 -21.37
N GLN A 152 7.34 -0.37 -21.18
CA GLN A 152 6.30 -1.19 -20.54
C GLN A 152 6.12 -0.83 -19.07
N LEU A 153 7.21 -0.58 -18.34
CA LEU A 153 7.17 -0.06 -16.96
C LEU A 153 6.47 1.30 -16.90
N ASN A 154 6.72 2.20 -17.84
CA ASN A 154 6.08 3.52 -17.92
C ASN A 154 4.58 3.44 -18.24
N LYS A 155 4.15 2.42 -18.96
CA LYS A 155 2.73 2.17 -19.25
C LYS A 155 1.98 1.51 -18.07
N SER A 156 2.69 1.00 -17.09
CA SER A 156 2.14 0.22 -15.97
C SER A 156 2.60 0.74 -14.60
N ILE A 157 3.56 0.12 -13.98
CA ILE A 157 4.04 0.39 -12.60
C ILE A 157 4.37 1.86 -12.38
N ASN A 158 5.00 2.52 -13.34
CA ASN A 158 5.41 3.92 -13.18
C ASN A 158 4.23 4.90 -13.15
N LYS A 159 3.02 4.49 -13.57
CA LYS A 159 1.80 5.26 -13.31
C LYS A 159 1.47 5.31 -11.81
N LEU A 160 1.69 4.19 -11.12
CA LEU A 160 1.46 4.09 -9.68
C LEU A 160 2.55 4.82 -8.91
N ARG A 161 3.82 4.62 -9.28
CA ARG A 161 4.97 5.28 -8.65
C ARG A 161 4.92 6.81 -8.81
N GLY A 162 4.54 7.32 -9.98
CA GLY A 162 4.33 8.75 -10.19
C GLY A 162 3.28 9.35 -9.26
N ARG A 163 2.15 8.66 -9.06
CA ARG A 163 1.12 9.06 -8.09
C ARG A 163 1.65 9.00 -6.65
N ALA A 164 2.48 8.01 -6.35
CA ALA A 164 3.07 7.80 -5.03
C ALA A 164 4.22 8.76 -4.69
N GLY A 165 4.62 9.62 -5.62
CA GLY A 165 5.70 10.59 -5.41
C GLY A 165 7.08 9.97 -5.27
N VAL A 166 7.31 8.81 -5.90
CA VAL A 166 8.59 8.12 -5.92
C VAL A 166 9.17 8.05 -7.34
N ALA A 167 10.48 7.90 -7.44
CA ALA A 167 11.14 7.77 -8.73
C ALA A 167 10.65 6.53 -9.49
N SER A 168 10.68 6.63 -10.81
CA SER A 168 10.28 5.55 -11.71
C SER A 168 11.15 4.30 -11.51
N LEU A 169 10.54 3.14 -11.60
CA LEU A 169 11.27 1.87 -11.73
C LEU A 169 11.81 1.77 -13.16
N THR A 170 13.11 1.58 -13.30
CA THR A 170 13.77 1.41 -14.59
C THR A 170 14.77 0.28 -14.53
N ASN A 171 15.17 -0.25 -15.68
CA ASN A 171 16.19 -1.28 -15.75
C ASN A 171 17.55 -0.79 -15.22
N GLU A 172 17.87 0.50 -15.46
CA GLU A 172 19.06 1.14 -14.95
C GLU A 172 19.04 1.21 -13.41
N LEU A 173 17.91 1.70 -12.82
CA LEU A 173 17.76 1.76 -11.36
C LEU A 173 17.98 0.38 -10.71
N VAL A 174 17.41 -0.66 -11.31
CA VAL A 174 17.54 -2.04 -10.81
C VAL A 174 18.98 -2.51 -10.90
N THR A 175 19.63 -2.34 -12.05
CA THR A 175 21.00 -2.83 -12.29
C THR A 175 22.02 -2.10 -11.44
N GLU A 176 21.97 -0.78 -11.40
CA GLU A 176 22.91 0.07 -10.68
C GLU A 176 22.89 -0.15 -9.17
N ASN A 177 21.73 -0.55 -8.63
CA ASN A 177 21.56 -0.76 -7.18
C ASN A 177 21.55 -2.25 -6.78
N GLY A 178 21.82 -3.16 -7.71
CA GLY A 178 21.83 -4.60 -7.45
C GLY A 178 20.48 -5.12 -6.93
N LEU A 179 19.40 -4.62 -7.51
CA LEU A 179 18.03 -5.08 -7.22
C LEU A 179 17.62 -6.22 -8.16
N ASP A 180 16.53 -6.88 -7.83
CA ASP A 180 15.88 -7.87 -8.68
C ASP A 180 14.55 -7.32 -9.20
N MET A 181 14.37 -7.26 -10.51
CA MET A 181 13.19 -6.66 -11.14
C MET A 181 11.89 -7.33 -10.71
N LEU A 182 11.85 -8.66 -10.63
CA LEU A 182 10.64 -9.37 -10.21
C LEU A 182 10.27 -9.05 -8.76
N THR A 183 11.28 -8.97 -7.91
CA THR A 183 11.10 -8.58 -6.50
C THR A 183 10.52 -7.17 -6.40
N GLU A 184 10.98 -6.23 -7.21
CA GLU A 184 10.47 -4.86 -7.21
C GLU A 184 9.04 -4.76 -7.78
N ILE A 185 8.69 -5.55 -8.81
CA ILE A 185 7.32 -5.67 -9.32
C ILE A 185 6.38 -6.21 -8.22
N ARG A 186 6.80 -7.26 -7.54
CA ARG A 186 6.02 -7.88 -6.44
C ARG A 186 5.94 -6.98 -5.20
N ARG A 187 6.99 -6.20 -4.93
CA ARG A 187 6.98 -5.16 -3.89
C ARG A 187 5.93 -4.11 -4.18
N GLU A 188 5.92 -3.57 -5.38
CA GLU A 188 4.96 -2.56 -5.82
C GLU A 188 3.52 -3.08 -5.68
N ARG A 189 3.28 -4.33 -6.09
CA ARG A 189 1.99 -4.99 -5.94
C ARG A 189 1.57 -5.13 -4.47
N THR A 190 2.47 -5.54 -3.61
CA THR A 190 2.20 -5.70 -2.17
C THR A 190 1.81 -4.37 -1.51
N VAL A 191 2.53 -3.31 -1.84
CA VAL A 191 2.29 -1.98 -1.30
C VAL A 191 0.99 -1.38 -1.82
N GLU A 192 0.77 -1.45 -3.14
CA GLU A 192 -0.38 -0.83 -3.79
C GLU A 192 -1.69 -1.50 -3.39
N LEU A 193 -1.73 -2.84 -3.38
CA LEU A 193 -2.93 -3.62 -3.08
C LEU A 193 -3.09 -4.00 -1.60
N TYR A 194 -2.35 -3.31 -0.72
CA TYR A 194 -2.50 -3.49 0.73
C TYR A 194 -3.97 -3.37 1.16
N MET A 195 -4.46 -4.33 1.97
CA MET A 195 -5.84 -4.43 2.45
C MET A 195 -6.92 -4.63 1.36
N GLU A 196 -6.56 -5.08 0.17
CA GLU A 196 -7.51 -5.41 -0.90
C GLU A 196 -7.70 -6.93 -1.10
N GLY A 197 -7.18 -7.75 -0.18
CA GLY A 197 -7.42 -9.20 -0.17
C GLY A 197 -6.44 -10.04 -0.99
N PHE A 198 -5.50 -9.43 -1.73
CA PHE A 198 -4.63 -10.15 -2.68
C PHE A 198 -3.45 -10.88 -2.05
N ARG A 199 -2.95 -10.43 -0.89
CA ARG A 199 -1.66 -10.88 -0.35
C ARG A 199 -1.54 -12.39 -0.16
N TYR A 200 -2.57 -13.04 0.35
CA TYR A 200 -2.55 -14.48 0.58
C TYR A 200 -2.40 -15.27 -0.71
N ASP A 201 -3.19 -14.95 -1.72
CA ASP A 201 -3.15 -15.63 -3.02
C ASP A 201 -1.86 -15.32 -3.77
N ASP A 202 -1.35 -14.10 -3.68
CA ASP A 202 -0.06 -13.70 -4.24
C ASP A 202 1.09 -14.53 -3.64
N LEU A 203 1.16 -14.64 -2.32
CA LEU A 203 2.18 -15.44 -1.63
C LEU A 203 2.10 -16.92 -2.02
N LYS A 204 0.89 -17.45 -2.15
CA LYS A 204 0.67 -18.84 -2.56
C LYS A 204 1.15 -19.08 -3.98
N ARG A 205 0.75 -18.24 -4.94
CA ARG A 205 1.16 -18.39 -6.36
C ARG A 205 2.65 -18.12 -6.58
N TRP A 206 3.29 -17.29 -5.72
CA TRP A 206 4.72 -17.05 -5.74
C TRP A 206 5.54 -18.15 -5.04
N GLY A 207 4.90 -19.12 -4.38
CA GLY A 207 5.57 -20.15 -3.57
C GLY A 207 6.25 -19.60 -2.31
N LYS A 208 5.76 -18.46 -1.78
CA LYS A 208 6.36 -17.73 -0.65
C LYS A 208 5.53 -17.81 0.64
N LEU A 209 4.42 -18.52 0.64
CA LEU A 209 3.50 -18.53 1.78
C LEU A 209 4.14 -19.13 3.04
N GLU A 210 4.84 -20.25 2.93
CA GLU A 210 5.47 -20.90 4.07
C GLU A 210 6.59 -20.04 4.68
N GLU A 211 7.45 -19.47 3.84
CA GLU A 211 8.50 -18.53 4.25
C GLU A 211 7.90 -17.34 5.03
N GLU A 212 6.86 -16.74 4.48
CA GLU A 212 6.20 -15.57 5.08
C GLU A 212 5.52 -15.90 6.42
N LEU A 213 4.95 -17.09 6.57
CA LEU A 213 4.29 -17.51 7.81
C LEU A 213 5.28 -17.82 8.93
N ASN A 214 6.48 -18.29 8.58
CA ASN A 214 7.53 -18.67 9.54
C ASN A 214 8.38 -17.49 10.01
N GLU A 215 8.27 -16.33 9.35
CA GLU A 215 9.00 -15.14 9.78
C GLU A 215 8.46 -14.52 11.07
N SER A 216 9.38 -14.07 11.93
CA SER A 216 9.04 -13.26 13.11
C SER A 216 8.47 -11.91 12.66
N ARG A 217 7.37 -11.48 13.28
CA ARG A 217 6.71 -10.21 12.96
C ARG A 217 6.95 -9.21 14.08
N CYS A 218 7.59 -8.12 13.71
CA CYS A 218 7.88 -7.01 14.60
C CYS A 218 6.90 -5.86 14.36
N GLY A 219 6.66 -5.08 15.42
CA GLY A 219 5.96 -3.82 15.36
C GLY A 219 6.90 -2.63 15.21
N MET A 220 6.38 -1.46 15.56
CA MET A 220 7.15 -0.21 15.63
C MET A 220 8.23 -0.28 16.70
N VAL A 221 9.35 0.37 16.46
CA VAL A 221 10.47 0.55 17.43
C VAL A 221 10.25 1.79 18.26
#